data_cdfb9b58cafc6f7147b7fad24b4de954
#
_entry.id   cdfb9b58cafc6f7147b7fad24b4de954
#
_cell.length_a   1.000
_cell.length_b   1.000
_cell.length_c   1.000
_cell.angle_alpha   90.00
_cell.angle_beta   90.00
_cell.angle_gamma   90.00
#
_symmetry.space_group_name_H-M   'P 1'
#
loop_
_entity.id
_entity.type
_entity.pdbx_description
1 polymer ?
#
loop_
_entity_poly.entity_id
_entity_poly.type
_entity_poly.pdbx_seq_one_letter_code
_entity_poly.pdbx_strand_id
1 'polypeptide(L)'
;LRNPSIFKEDDDMYQFKSRVRFSEVDSQLHMTLPSIINYFQDCSTFQSEDLGLGIEHCSEKKRAWILSSWQVVVERYPKIGEKIQTSTWATDFNGLFGERNFCMTDSEGKDVAYANSLWVYMDMEKGRPSRPEESEIAPYGVGDPYEMEYESRKIALPKEAKELESFPVRRYHIDTNEHVNNCQYVQMALESLPKDKEVHQMRVEYKKSAVYG
;
A
#
# COMPACT_ATOMS: atom_id res chain seq x y z
N LEU A 1 -14.48 -13.10 -20.40
CA LEU A 1 -14.76 -11.83 -21.08
C LEU A 1 -15.28 -10.87 -20.00
N ARG A 2 -14.37 -10.12 -19.33
CA ARG A 2 -14.74 -9.09 -18.36
C ARG A 2 -15.25 -7.87 -19.13
N ASN A 3 -16.32 -7.30 -18.63
CA ASN A 3 -16.91 -6.08 -19.15
C ASN A 3 -16.07 -4.87 -18.68
N PRO A 4 -15.49 -4.04 -19.53
CA PRO A 4 -14.54 -2.98 -19.13
C PRO A 4 -15.21 -1.66 -18.73
N SER A 5 -16.39 -1.66 -18.11
CA SER A 5 -17.06 -0.41 -17.78
C SER A 5 -17.96 -0.53 -16.55
N ILE A 6 -17.37 -0.56 -15.36
CA ILE A 6 -18.12 -0.32 -14.12
C ILE A 6 -17.64 0.98 -13.41
N PHE A 7 -16.69 1.69 -13.93
CA PHE A 7 -16.33 3.00 -13.37
C PHE A 7 -17.23 4.07 -13.99
N LYS A 8 -18.14 4.59 -13.18
CA LYS A 8 -18.77 5.88 -13.44
C LYS A 8 -17.66 6.93 -13.36
N GLU A 9 -17.52 7.71 -14.42
CA GLU A 9 -16.66 8.88 -14.63
C GLU A 9 -15.42 9.01 -13.69
N ASP A 10 -14.27 9.34 -14.28
CA ASP A 10 -12.91 9.49 -13.72
C ASP A 10 -12.77 10.43 -12.48
N ASP A 11 -13.86 10.94 -11.90
CA ASP A 11 -13.85 11.97 -10.87
C ASP A 11 -13.64 11.45 -9.43
N ASP A 12 -13.84 10.15 -9.17
CA ASP A 12 -13.80 9.60 -7.79
C ASP A 12 -12.46 8.93 -7.41
N MET A 13 -11.53 8.78 -8.36
CA MET A 13 -10.25 8.12 -8.13
C MET A 13 -9.08 9.08 -8.33
N TYR A 14 -8.22 9.15 -7.31
CA TYR A 14 -6.92 9.80 -7.49
C TYR A 14 -6.00 8.91 -8.32
N GLN A 15 -5.27 9.49 -9.26
CA GLN A 15 -4.42 8.73 -10.16
C GLN A 15 -3.20 9.51 -10.64
N PHE A 16 -2.10 8.80 -10.87
CA PHE A 16 -0.95 9.37 -11.54
C PHE A 16 -0.33 8.38 -12.53
N LYS A 17 0.29 8.94 -13.58
CA LYS A 17 0.95 8.17 -14.64
C LYS A 17 2.45 8.17 -14.43
N SER A 18 3.06 7.05 -14.72
CA SER A 18 4.51 6.88 -14.63
C SER A 18 5.03 5.93 -15.70
N ARG A 19 6.31 5.65 -15.61
CA ARG A 19 7.03 4.66 -16.40
C ARG A 19 7.92 3.85 -15.48
N VAL A 20 7.92 2.52 -15.62
CA VAL A 20 8.79 1.64 -14.84
C VAL A 20 10.26 2.03 -15.02
N ARG A 21 10.93 2.35 -13.92
CA ARG A 21 12.31 2.86 -13.90
C ARG A 21 13.32 1.72 -13.74
N PHE A 22 14.56 1.97 -14.11
CA PHE A 22 15.66 1.02 -13.93
C PHE A 22 15.88 0.61 -12.46
N SER A 23 15.67 1.53 -11.51
CA SER A 23 15.80 1.29 -10.07
C SER A 23 14.66 0.45 -9.46
N GLU A 24 13.63 0.15 -10.23
CA GLU A 24 12.40 -0.51 -9.78
C GLU A 24 12.27 -1.96 -10.25
N VAL A 25 13.27 -2.42 -11.02
CA VAL A 25 13.24 -3.75 -11.66
C VAL A 25 14.29 -4.69 -11.08
N ASP A 26 14.01 -5.97 -11.20
CA ASP A 26 14.93 -7.05 -10.88
C ASP A 26 15.93 -7.32 -12.01
N SER A 27 16.75 -8.39 -11.86
CA SER A 27 17.73 -8.82 -12.86
C SER A 27 17.11 -9.32 -14.17
N GLN A 28 15.82 -9.60 -14.19
CA GLN A 28 15.07 -10.01 -15.38
C GLN A 28 14.33 -8.84 -16.04
N LEU A 29 14.60 -7.61 -15.55
CA LEU A 29 13.98 -6.36 -16.01
C LEU A 29 12.46 -6.27 -15.74
N HIS A 30 11.95 -7.05 -14.79
CA HIS A 30 10.58 -6.95 -14.30
C HIS A 30 10.50 -6.09 -13.05
N MET A 31 9.45 -5.28 -12.96
CA MET A 31 9.15 -4.49 -11.77
C MET A 31 9.05 -5.39 -10.55
N THR A 32 9.62 -4.99 -9.42
CA THR A 32 9.56 -5.80 -8.20
C THR A 32 8.28 -5.56 -7.41
N LEU A 33 7.86 -6.54 -6.59
CA LEU A 33 6.72 -6.36 -5.67
C LEU A 33 6.92 -5.17 -4.72
N PRO A 34 8.10 -4.94 -4.11
CA PRO A 34 8.34 -3.72 -3.34
C PRO A 34 8.12 -2.43 -4.14
N SER A 35 8.48 -2.40 -5.41
CA SER A 35 8.24 -1.23 -6.26
C SER A 35 6.74 -1.00 -6.51
N ILE A 36 5.95 -2.06 -6.76
CA ILE A 36 4.49 -1.95 -6.88
C ILE A 36 3.89 -1.35 -5.60
N ILE A 37 4.30 -1.85 -4.43
CA ILE A 37 3.83 -1.35 -3.13
C ILE A 37 4.19 0.11 -2.92
N ASN A 38 5.41 0.52 -3.30
CA ASN A 38 5.83 1.92 -3.22
C ASN A 38 4.94 2.82 -4.09
N TYR A 39 4.59 2.40 -5.32
CA TYR A 39 3.65 3.15 -6.15
C TYR A 39 2.27 3.30 -5.52
N PHE A 40 1.77 2.28 -4.83
CA PHE A 40 0.50 2.37 -4.10
C PHE A 40 0.61 3.33 -2.92
N GLN A 41 1.69 3.26 -2.14
CA GLN A 41 1.93 4.19 -1.03
C GLN A 41 2.08 5.63 -1.53
N ASP A 42 2.87 5.85 -2.58
CA ASP A 42 3.05 7.18 -3.18
C ASP A 42 1.72 7.74 -3.67
N CYS A 43 0.89 6.92 -4.34
CA CYS A 43 -0.41 7.33 -4.84
C CYS A 43 -1.32 7.84 -3.72
N SER A 44 -1.40 7.13 -2.59
CA SER A 44 -2.19 7.56 -1.43
C SER A 44 -1.60 8.79 -0.73
N THR A 45 -0.27 8.90 -0.70
CA THR A 45 0.41 10.06 -0.14
C THR A 45 0.16 11.30 -0.99
N PHE A 46 0.29 11.20 -2.31
CA PHE A 46 0.03 12.31 -3.24
C PHE A 46 -1.42 12.77 -3.16
N GLN A 47 -2.38 11.85 -3.09
CA GLN A 47 -3.77 12.22 -2.87
C GLN A 47 -3.93 13.03 -1.57
N SER A 48 -3.32 12.59 -0.48
CA SER A 48 -3.42 13.29 0.80
C SER A 48 -2.77 14.68 0.74
N GLU A 49 -1.62 14.82 0.07
CA GLU A 49 -0.96 16.12 -0.13
C GLU A 49 -1.84 17.06 -0.95
N ASP A 50 -2.39 16.60 -2.06
CA ASP A 50 -3.25 17.41 -2.94
C ASP A 50 -4.57 17.82 -2.28
N LEU A 51 -5.06 17.02 -1.31
CA LEU A 51 -6.22 17.35 -0.48
C LEU A 51 -5.88 18.28 0.72
N GLY A 52 -4.62 18.62 0.94
CA GLY A 52 -4.18 19.38 2.10
C GLY A 52 -4.21 18.61 3.42
N LEU A 53 -4.26 17.27 3.34
CA LEU A 53 -4.25 16.34 4.48
C LEU A 53 -2.94 15.53 4.56
N GLY A 54 -1.88 16.06 3.96
CA GLY A 54 -0.59 15.40 3.83
C GLY A 54 0.26 15.44 5.09
N ILE A 55 1.57 15.23 4.91
CA ILE A 55 2.54 15.03 6.02
C ILE A 55 2.60 16.22 6.96
N GLU A 56 2.59 17.45 6.43
CA GLU A 56 2.64 18.67 7.25
C GLU A 56 1.39 18.80 8.12
N HIS A 57 0.19 18.63 7.53
CA HIS A 57 -1.07 18.62 8.26
C HIS A 57 -1.10 17.56 9.37
N CYS A 58 -0.70 16.31 9.05
CA CYS A 58 -0.61 15.21 10.02
C CYS A 58 0.32 15.55 11.19
N SER A 59 1.47 16.19 10.90
CA SER A 59 2.45 16.62 11.90
C SER A 59 1.89 17.71 12.82
N GLU A 60 1.23 18.72 12.26
CA GLU A 60 0.59 19.81 13.02
C GLU A 60 -0.54 19.32 13.90
N LYS A 61 -1.42 18.48 13.35
CA LYS A 61 -2.55 17.90 14.06
C LYS A 61 -2.13 16.80 15.05
N LYS A 62 -0.92 16.26 14.91
CA LYS A 62 -0.45 15.07 15.64
C LYS A 62 -1.42 13.88 15.46
N ARG A 63 -1.89 13.71 14.25
CA ARG A 63 -2.81 12.66 13.81
C ARG A 63 -2.29 12.08 12.51
N ALA A 64 -2.47 10.78 12.32
CA ALA A 64 -2.09 10.14 11.06
C ALA A 64 -2.91 8.88 10.81
N TRP A 65 -3.11 8.57 9.54
CA TRP A 65 -3.56 7.27 9.10
C TRP A 65 -2.36 6.31 9.07
N ILE A 66 -2.41 5.26 9.88
CA ILE A 66 -1.36 4.24 9.96
C ILE A 66 -1.85 2.97 9.27
N LEU A 67 -1.10 2.49 8.32
CA LEU A 67 -1.40 1.25 7.60
C LEU A 67 -1.37 0.06 8.57
N SER A 68 -2.47 -0.67 8.61
CA SER A 68 -2.65 -1.86 9.47
C SER A 68 -2.48 -3.16 8.70
N SER A 69 -2.95 -3.22 7.46
CA SER A 69 -2.82 -4.42 6.63
C SER A 69 -2.91 -4.13 5.15
N TRP A 70 -2.28 -5.02 4.36
CA TRP A 70 -2.37 -5.10 2.91
C TRP A 70 -2.85 -6.47 2.46
N GLN A 71 -3.63 -6.46 1.38
CA GLN A 71 -3.76 -7.57 0.45
C GLN A 71 -3.40 -7.02 -0.93
N VAL A 72 -2.34 -7.53 -1.52
CA VAL A 72 -1.84 -7.12 -2.85
C VAL A 72 -1.89 -8.32 -3.76
N VAL A 73 -2.48 -8.16 -4.94
CA VAL A 73 -2.51 -9.16 -6.01
C VAL A 73 -1.77 -8.60 -7.21
N VAL A 74 -0.90 -9.40 -7.80
CA VAL A 74 -0.14 -9.07 -9.00
C VAL A 74 -0.53 -10.03 -10.11
N GLU A 75 -1.20 -9.51 -11.13
CA GLU A 75 -1.61 -10.29 -12.31
C GLU A 75 -0.40 -10.54 -13.23
N ARG A 76 0.48 -9.54 -13.36
CA ARG A 76 1.78 -9.63 -14.02
C ARG A 76 2.70 -8.51 -13.54
N TYR A 77 3.98 -8.75 -13.64
CA TYR A 77 5.00 -7.76 -13.32
C TYR A 77 5.35 -6.93 -14.57
N PRO A 78 5.10 -5.59 -14.58
CA PRO A 78 5.47 -4.72 -15.69
C PRO A 78 6.98 -4.74 -15.97
N LYS A 79 7.36 -4.55 -17.24
CA LYS A 79 8.77 -4.51 -17.64
C LYS A 79 9.34 -3.10 -17.59
N ILE A 80 10.67 -3.01 -17.53
CA ILE A 80 11.38 -1.73 -17.59
C ILE A 80 10.88 -0.89 -18.78
N GLY A 81 10.65 0.40 -18.53
CA GLY A 81 10.21 1.36 -19.55
C GLY A 81 8.73 1.29 -19.91
N GLU A 82 7.98 0.31 -19.41
CA GLU A 82 6.55 0.19 -19.60
C GLU A 82 5.82 1.38 -18.96
N LYS A 83 4.81 1.91 -19.66
CA LYS A 83 3.96 2.97 -19.11
C LYS A 83 2.90 2.34 -18.21
N ILE A 84 2.75 2.91 -17.03
CA ILE A 84 1.78 2.47 -16.02
C ILE A 84 0.99 3.66 -15.49
N GLN A 85 -0.22 3.38 -15.03
CA GLN A 85 -1.04 4.31 -14.28
C GLN A 85 -1.41 3.67 -12.95
N THR A 86 -1.22 4.41 -11.86
CA THR A 86 -1.59 3.95 -10.50
C THR A 86 -2.76 4.79 -10.02
N SER A 87 -3.77 4.13 -9.49
CA SER A 87 -4.99 4.76 -8.99
C SER A 87 -5.26 4.33 -7.55
N THR A 88 -5.92 5.20 -6.77
CA THR A 88 -6.35 4.90 -5.40
C THR A 88 -7.62 5.66 -5.04
N TRP A 89 -8.44 5.07 -4.16
CA TRP A 89 -9.64 5.68 -3.60
C TRP A 89 -9.98 5.04 -2.26
N ALA A 90 -10.62 5.81 -1.37
CA ALA A 90 -11.20 5.26 -0.16
C ALA A 90 -12.50 4.52 -0.49
N THR A 91 -12.77 3.43 0.21
CA THR A 91 -13.97 2.61 0.01
C THR A 91 -14.88 2.59 1.23
N ASP A 92 -14.32 2.85 2.42
CA ASP A 92 -15.11 2.97 3.66
C ASP A 92 -14.34 3.76 4.73
N PHE A 93 -15.09 4.43 5.60
CA PHE A 93 -14.59 5.00 6.84
C PHE A 93 -15.51 4.56 7.98
N ASN A 94 -15.04 3.67 8.83
CA ASN A 94 -15.82 3.08 9.89
C ASN A 94 -15.13 3.22 11.26
N GLY A 95 -15.59 4.18 12.04
CA GLY A 95 -15.11 4.41 13.39
C GLY A 95 -13.68 4.89 13.48
N LEU A 96 -12.75 3.98 13.67
CA LEU A 96 -11.29 4.23 13.77
C LEU A 96 -10.55 3.82 12.49
N PHE A 97 -11.26 3.20 11.56
CA PHE A 97 -10.67 2.54 10.40
C PHE A 97 -11.06 3.24 9.11
N GLY A 98 -10.15 3.20 8.14
CA GLY A 98 -10.39 3.54 6.74
C GLY A 98 -9.97 2.39 5.85
N GLU A 99 -10.79 2.05 4.87
CA GLU A 99 -10.46 1.09 3.83
C GLU A 99 -10.15 1.82 2.52
N ARG A 100 -9.19 1.28 1.77
CA ARG A 100 -8.71 1.91 0.56
C ARG A 100 -8.31 0.84 -0.46
N ASN A 101 -8.73 1.03 -1.69
CA ASN A 101 -8.29 0.24 -2.82
C ASN A 101 -7.26 0.97 -3.67
N PHE A 102 -6.50 0.16 -4.40
CA PHE A 102 -5.48 0.57 -5.35
C PHE A 102 -5.57 -0.28 -6.60
N CYS A 103 -5.23 0.30 -7.73
CA CYS A 103 -5.09 -0.40 -8.99
C CYS A 103 -3.90 0.16 -9.77
N MET A 104 -3.13 -0.70 -10.40
CA MET A 104 -2.11 -0.33 -11.37
C MET A 104 -2.48 -0.93 -12.72
N THR A 105 -2.57 -0.09 -13.74
CA THR A 105 -2.89 -0.50 -15.10
C THR A 105 -1.74 -0.22 -16.05
N ASP A 106 -1.68 -0.97 -17.15
CA ASP A 106 -0.78 -0.69 -18.27
C ASP A 106 -1.36 0.39 -19.21
N SER A 107 -0.64 0.65 -20.31
CA SER A 107 -1.04 1.66 -21.30
C SER A 107 -2.32 1.30 -22.10
N GLU A 108 -2.78 0.05 -22.03
CA GLU A 108 -4.01 -0.43 -22.63
C GLU A 108 -5.19 -0.41 -21.63
N GLY A 109 -4.93 0.03 -20.39
CA GLY A 109 -5.92 0.05 -19.30
C GLY A 109 -6.17 -1.33 -18.68
N LYS A 110 -5.29 -2.30 -18.92
CA LYS A 110 -5.39 -3.62 -18.32
C LYS A 110 -4.72 -3.64 -16.95
N ASP A 111 -5.41 -4.22 -15.97
CA ASP A 111 -4.87 -4.36 -14.63
C ASP A 111 -3.60 -5.22 -14.61
N VAL A 112 -2.57 -4.73 -13.96
CA VAL A 112 -1.31 -5.44 -13.72
C VAL A 112 -1.12 -5.77 -12.23
N ALA A 113 -1.68 -4.96 -11.35
CA ALA A 113 -1.74 -5.23 -9.91
C ALA A 113 -2.88 -4.44 -9.28
N TYR A 114 -3.43 -4.96 -8.18
CA TYR A 114 -4.43 -4.28 -7.38
C TYR A 114 -4.29 -4.64 -5.91
N ALA A 115 -4.88 -3.83 -5.04
CA ALA A 115 -4.75 -4.04 -3.61
C ALA A 115 -5.94 -3.52 -2.82
N ASN A 116 -6.15 -4.15 -1.66
CA ASN A 116 -6.95 -3.62 -0.56
C ASN A 116 -6.05 -3.33 0.64
N SER A 117 -6.33 -2.24 1.34
CA SER A 117 -5.61 -1.85 2.55
C SER A 117 -6.54 -1.39 3.64
N LEU A 118 -6.16 -1.64 4.88
CA LEU A 118 -6.85 -1.15 6.06
C LEU A 118 -5.93 -0.21 6.83
N TRP A 119 -6.46 0.94 7.19
CA TRP A 119 -5.77 2.00 7.92
C TRP A 119 -6.44 2.26 9.26
N VAL A 120 -5.66 2.67 10.24
CA VAL A 120 -6.14 3.08 11.57
C VAL A 120 -5.78 4.54 11.78
N TYR A 121 -6.76 5.35 12.14
CA TYR A 121 -6.52 6.75 12.50
C TYR A 121 -5.96 6.84 13.92
N MET A 122 -4.78 7.40 14.07
CA MET A 122 -4.03 7.43 15.32
C MET A 122 -3.86 8.84 15.87
N ASP A 123 -4.03 8.95 17.18
CA ASP A 123 -3.52 10.05 17.97
C ASP A 123 -2.03 9.78 18.25
N MET A 124 -1.14 10.48 17.54
CA MET A 124 0.30 10.26 17.62
C MET A 124 0.90 10.75 18.93
N GLU A 125 0.25 11.71 19.59
CA GLU A 125 0.69 12.20 20.90
C GLU A 125 0.38 11.19 22.02
N LYS A 126 -0.81 10.56 21.96
CA LYS A 126 -1.25 9.57 22.95
C LYS A 126 -0.87 8.12 22.58
N GLY A 127 -0.39 7.90 21.37
CA GLY A 127 -0.03 6.57 20.86
C GLY A 127 -1.20 5.58 20.79
N ARG A 128 -2.42 6.06 20.53
CA ARG A 128 -3.62 5.23 20.51
C ARG A 128 -4.57 5.59 19.37
N PRO A 129 -5.41 4.65 18.91
CA PRO A 129 -6.45 4.94 17.93
C PRO A 129 -7.40 6.03 18.39
N SER A 130 -7.84 6.88 17.48
CA SER A 130 -8.83 7.93 17.69
C SER A 130 -9.78 8.01 16.50
N ARG A 131 -10.95 8.59 16.71
CA ARG A 131 -11.88 8.83 15.58
C ARG A 131 -11.40 10.04 14.78
N PRO A 132 -11.34 9.94 13.44
CA PRO A 132 -11.14 11.11 12.60
C PRO A 132 -12.35 12.04 12.69
N GLU A 133 -12.11 13.34 12.55
CA GLU A 133 -13.16 14.33 12.33
C GLU A 133 -13.64 14.23 10.86
N GLU A 134 -14.83 14.76 10.58
CA GLU A 134 -15.40 14.77 9.23
C GLU A 134 -14.47 15.47 8.22
N SER A 135 -13.78 16.53 8.65
CA SER A 135 -12.78 17.25 7.85
C SER A 135 -11.57 16.41 7.44
N GLU A 136 -11.31 15.32 8.15
CA GLU A 136 -10.18 14.41 7.91
C GLU A 136 -10.54 13.25 6.96
N ILE A 137 -11.83 13.08 6.65
CA ILE A 137 -12.33 11.98 5.82
C ILE A 137 -13.13 12.45 4.60
N ALA A 138 -13.99 13.46 4.75
CA ALA A 138 -14.86 13.93 3.67
C ALA A 138 -14.11 14.31 2.37
N PRO A 139 -12.91 14.95 2.42
CA PRO A 139 -12.19 15.30 1.20
C PRO A 139 -11.76 14.10 0.35
N TYR A 140 -11.61 12.91 0.94
CA TYR A 140 -11.22 11.71 0.17
C TYR A 140 -12.35 11.17 -0.71
N GLY A 141 -13.62 11.46 -0.36
CA GLY A 141 -14.76 10.77 -0.96
C GLY A 141 -14.79 9.28 -0.59
N VAL A 142 -15.79 8.57 -1.08
CA VAL A 142 -15.90 7.10 -0.94
C VAL A 142 -16.39 6.55 -2.26
N GLY A 143 -15.60 5.67 -2.88
CA GLY A 143 -15.94 4.96 -4.10
C GLY A 143 -16.34 3.51 -3.84
N ASP A 144 -16.83 2.85 -4.88
CA ASP A 144 -17.19 1.43 -4.81
C ASP A 144 -15.92 0.56 -4.58
N PRO A 145 -16.01 -0.52 -3.78
CA PRO A 145 -14.90 -1.45 -3.62
C PRO A 145 -14.47 -2.07 -4.95
N TYR A 146 -13.15 -2.23 -5.14
CA TYR A 146 -12.59 -2.93 -6.29
C TYR A 146 -13.12 -4.38 -6.35
N GLU A 147 -13.46 -4.88 -7.53
CA GLU A 147 -13.93 -6.26 -7.70
C GLU A 147 -12.78 -7.26 -7.54
N MET A 148 -12.58 -7.75 -6.33
CA MET A 148 -11.55 -8.76 -5.98
C MET A 148 -12.06 -9.71 -4.91
N GLU A 149 -11.38 -10.84 -4.71
CA GLU A 149 -11.61 -11.70 -3.56
C GLU A 149 -10.95 -11.07 -2.33
N TYR A 150 -11.77 -10.63 -1.38
CA TYR A 150 -11.31 -10.00 -0.14
C TYR A 150 -11.00 -11.05 0.92
N GLU A 151 -9.76 -11.10 1.32
CA GLU A 151 -9.28 -11.97 2.38
C GLU A 151 -9.43 -11.33 3.77
N SER A 152 -9.57 -12.17 4.79
CA SER A 152 -9.59 -11.69 6.18
C SER A 152 -8.30 -10.91 6.52
N ARG A 153 -8.42 -9.75 7.15
CA ARG A 153 -7.28 -8.99 7.67
C ARG A 153 -6.38 -9.85 8.56
N LYS A 154 -6.97 -10.66 9.42
CA LYS A 154 -6.24 -11.46 10.40
C LYS A 154 -5.57 -12.64 9.72
N ILE A 155 -4.25 -12.71 9.83
CA ILE A 155 -3.44 -13.78 9.31
C ILE A 155 -3.19 -14.79 10.42
N ALA A 156 -3.59 -16.05 10.19
CA ALA A 156 -3.30 -17.12 11.13
C ALA A 156 -1.80 -17.46 11.11
N LEU A 157 -1.18 -17.53 12.28
CA LEU A 157 0.20 -17.98 12.38
C LEU A 157 0.30 -19.47 12.08
N PRO A 158 1.34 -19.94 11.39
CA PRO A 158 1.58 -21.35 11.18
C PRO A 158 1.81 -22.08 12.52
N LYS A 159 1.41 -23.34 12.60
CA LYS A 159 1.61 -24.16 13.81
C LYS A 159 3.10 -24.44 14.06
N GLU A 160 3.87 -24.53 12.99
CA GLU A 160 5.32 -24.74 13.01
C GLU A 160 5.97 -23.64 12.19
N ALA A 161 7.01 -23.04 12.74
CA ALA A 161 7.82 -22.02 12.09
C ALA A 161 9.29 -22.29 12.38
N LYS A 162 10.14 -22.07 11.39
CA LYS A 162 11.60 -22.11 11.56
C LYS A 162 12.09 -20.68 11.80
N GLU A 163 12.83 -20.50 12.87
CA GLU A 163 13.54 -19.25 13.11
C GLU A 163 14.67 -19.08 12.07
N LEU A 164 14.73 -17.91 11.47
CA LEU A 164 15.80 -17.52 10.57
C LEU A 164 16.82 -16.67 11.30
N GLU A 165 17.98 -16.44 10.68
CA GLU A 165 18.99 -15.56 11.23
C GLU A 165 18.46 -14.14 11.42
N SER A 166 18.67 -13.57 12.59
CA SER A 166 18.31 -12.20 12.90
C SER A 166 19.27 -11.21 12.22
N PHE A 167 18.74 -10.06 11.82
CA PHE A 167 19.55 -8.98 11.25
C PHE A 167 19.12 -7.63 11.85
N PRO A 168 20.05 -6.66 11.96
CA PRO A 168 19.74 -5.37 12.55
C PRO A 168 18.98 -4.48 11.54
N VAL A 169 18.08 -3.67 12.07
CA VAL A 169 17.44 -2.60 11.30
C VAL A 169 18.49 -1.54 10.90
N ARG A 170 18.58 -1.24 9.63
CA ARG A 170 19.52 -0.27 9.05
C ARG A 170 18.84 1.07 8.78
N ARG A 171 19.63 2.16 8.65
CA ARG A 171 19.13 3.51 8.39
C ARG A 171 18.25 3.61 7.14
N TYR A 172 18.59 2.89 6.08
CA TYR A 172 17.82 2.92 4.83
C TYR A 172 16.48 2.18 4.89
N HIS A 173 16.22 1.45 5.97
CA HIS A 173 14.91 0.87 6.24
C HIS A 173 13.91 1.88 6.84
N ILE A 174 14.42 2.99 7.39
CA ILE A 174 13.64 3.93 8.22
C ILE A 174 12.98 5.00 7.34
N ASP A 175 11.72 5.25 7.58
CA ASP A 175 10.91 6.30 6.94
C ASP A 175 10.89 7.61 7.76
N THR A 176 10.07 8.55 7.31
CA THR A 176 9.89 9.87 7.94
C THR A 176 9.29 9.82 9.34
N ASN A 177 8.69 8.69 9.75
CA ASN A 177 8.14 8.47 11.09
C ASN A 177 9.14 7.82 12.05
N GLU A 178 10.41 7.70 11.67
CA GLU A 178 11.47 7.03 12.44
C GLU A 178 11.21 5.54 12.69
N HIS A 179 10.36 4.92 11.87
CA HIS A 179 10.06 3.49 11.90
C HIS A 179 10.48 2.81 10.59
N VAL A 180 10.60 1.48 10.64
CA VAL A 180 10.80 0.71 9.40
C VAL A 180 9.63 0.93 8.46
N ASN A 181 9.91 1.39 7.24
CA ASN A 181 8.90 1.60 6.20
C ASN A 181 8.16 0.28 5.90
N ASN A 182 6.86 0.38 5.68
CA ASN A 182 5.99 -0.77 5.45
C ASN A 182 6.47 -1.69 4.33
N CYS A 183 6.98 -1.12 3.23
CA CYS A 183 7.51 -1.88 2.10
C CYS A 183 8.81 -2.63 2.46
N GLN A 184 9.62 -2.11 3.39
CA GLN A 184 10.87 -2.75 3.81
C GLN A 184 10.63 -4.09 4.51
N TYR A 185 9.54 -4.24 5.29
CA TYR A 185 9.16 -5.54 5.85
C TYR A 185 8.90 -6.57 4.76
N VAL A 186 8.23 -6.16 3.68
CA VAL A 186 7.97 -7.05 2.53
C VAL A 186 9.28 -7.42 1.85
N GLN A 187 10.16 -6.45 1.61
CA GLN A 187 11.47 -6.70 0.99
C GLN A 187 12.30 -7.68 1.83
N MET A 188 12.34 -7.51 3.15
CA MET A 188 13.03 -8.43 4.06
C MET A 188 12.43 -9.85 4.01
N ALA A 189 11.09 -9.97 3.95
CA ALA A 189 10.43 -11.27 3.86
C ALA A 189 10.73 -11.98 2.53
N LEU A 190 10.82 -11.24 1.43
CA LEU A 190 11.15 -11.78 0.11
C LEU A 190 12.55 -12.42 0.05
N GLU A 191 13.51 -11.92 0.84
CA GLU A 191 14.86 -12.54 0.93
C GLU A 191 14.82 -13.99 1.45
N SER A 192 13.73 -14.37 2.13
CA SER A 192 13.52 -15.73 2.64
C SER A 192 12.84 -16.66 1.65
N LEU A 193 12.38 -16.14 0.52
CA LEU A 193 11.75 -16.95 -0.53
C LEU A 193 12.78 -17.50 -1.52
N PRO A 194 12.54 -18.69 -2.11
CA PRO A 194 13.33 -19.17 -3.21
C PRO A 194 13.31 -18.19 -4.40
N LYS A 195 14.47 -17.96 -5.02
CA LYS A 195 14.64 -16.98 -6.11
C LYS A 195 13.80 -17.26 -7.37
N ASP A 196 13.37 -18.49 -7.55
CA ASP A 196 12.55 -18.95 -8.69
C ASP A 196 11.04 -18.76 -8.44
N LYS A 197 10.64 -18.20 -7.28
CA LYS A 197 9.24 -17.99 -6.93
C LYS A 197 8.83 -16.56 -7.22
N GLU A 198 7.76 -16.42 -8.00
CA GLU A 198 7.07 -15.17 -8.22
C GLU A 198 5.86 -15.06 -7.28
N VAL A 199 5.69 -13.92 -6.63
CA VAL A 199 4.58 -13.68 -5.71
C VAL A 199 3.39 -13.18 -6.49
N HIS A 200 2.34 -14.00 -6.60
CA HIS A 200 1.08 -13.59 -7.22
C HIS A 200 0.17 -12.86 -6.23
N GLN A 201 0.16 -13.28 -4.96
CA GLN A 201 -0.61 -12.62 -3.91
C GLN A 201 0.20 -12.51 -2.62
N MET A 202 0.11 -11.35 -1.99
CA MET A 202 0.72 -11.08 -0.69
C MET A 202 -0.33 -10.55 0.27
N ARG A 203 -0.25 -11.02 1.53
CA ARG A 203 -1.01 -10.45 2.66
C ARG A 203 -0.05 -10.09 3.77
N VAL A 204 -0.21 -8.89 4.32
CA VAL A 204 0.60 -8.41 5.46
C VAL A 204 -0.32 -7.82 6.52
N GLU A 205 -0.03 -8.12 7.78
CA GLU A 205 -0.63 -7.49 8.95
C GLU A 205 0.47 -6.86 9.80
N TYR A 206 0.46 -5.52 9.94
CA TYR A 206 1.43 -4.78 10.75
C TYR A 206 0.93 -4.67 12.18
N LYS A 207 1.66 -5.27 13.14
CA LYS A 207 1.27 -5.31 14.56
C LYS A 207 2.17 -4.48 15.45
N LYS A 208 3.44 -4.43 15.15
CA LYS A 208 4.46 -3.73 15.92
C LYS A 208 5.49 -3.14 14.98
N SER A 209 5.73 -1.84 15.12
CA SER A 209 6.78 -1.17 14.37
C SER A 209 8.18 -1.51 14.96
N ALA A 210 9.14 -1.68 14.06
CA ALA A 210 10.55 -1.74 14.44
C ALA A 210 11.20 -0.37 14.21
N VAL A 211 12.25 -0.11 14.96
CA VAL A 211 13.05 1.12 14.93
C VAL A 211 14.49 0.80 14.59
N TYR A 212 15.33 1.82 14.37
CA TYR A 212 16.75 1.66 14.11
C TYR A 212 17.47 0.98 15.29
N GLY A 213 18.37 0.03 15.00
CA GLY A 213 19.24 -0.67 15.97
C GLY A 213 18.94 -2.18 16.12
#